data_568a2d4015af957e02bfcee86374c6d9
#
_entry.id   568a2d4015af957e02bfcee86374c6d9
#
_cell.length_a   1.000
_cell.length_b   1.000
_cell.length_c   1.000
_cell.angle_alpha   90.00
_cell.angle_beta   90.00
_cell.angle_gamma   90.00
#
_symmetry.space_group_name_H-M   'P 1'
#
loop_
_entity.id
_entity.type
_entity.pdbx_description
1 polymer ?
#
loop_
_entity_poly.entity_id
_entity_poly.type
_entity_poly.pdbx_seq_one_letter_code
_entity_poly.pdbx_strand_id
1 'polypeptide(L)'
;MAPSLFVMNARGGTLQGQTLTLTGVSPTSIVFADRPVRAAGHLPTEALLEEWTAGDFAKDAPNATVSVLSKDGLSAHDVVVELRSPHLEGDRLTFDVRVLEGDLVAADGPAAVFIDIIGMPWTPLSFAGVARRTARRAYWYGAAAAAAPYYRPYPGYYPPAYAPYPYPY
;
A
#
# COMPACT_ATOMS: atom_id res chain seq x y z
N MET A 1 20.69 -0.31 5.90
CA MET A 1 19.30 -0.36 6.43
C MET A 1 18.56 -1.47 5.72
N ALA A 2 17.73 -2.22 6.45
CA ALA A 2 16.97 -3.30 5.81
C ALA A 2 15.86 -2.70 4.94
N PRO A 3 15.58 -3.30 3.79
CA PRO A 3 14.47 -2.86 2.98
C PRO A 3 13.18 -2.94 3.79
N SER A 4 12.43 -1.89 3.76
CA SER A 4 11.21 -1.82 4.55
C SER A 4 10.08 -1.17 3.75
N LEU A 5 8.86 -1.54 4.10
CA LEU A 5 7.65 -1.01 3.52
C LEU A 5 6.79 -0.47 4.63
N PHE A 6 6.37 0.77 4.54
CA PHE A 6 5.38 1.32 5.45
C PHE A 6 4.03 1.35 4.78
N VAL A 7 3.00 1.10 5.55
CA VAL A 7 1.62 1.12 5.07
C VAL A 7 0.82 2.05 5.96
N MET A 8 0.22 3.07 5.37
CA MET A 8 -0.77 3.92 6.02
C MET A 8 -2.14 3.60 5.47
N ASN A 9 -3.15 3.66 6.32
CA ASN A 9 -4.54 3.49 5.91
C ASN A 9 -5.32 4.76 6.20
N ALA A 10 -6.29 5.05 5.36
CA ALA A 10 -7.17 6.20 5.50
C ALA A 10 -8.57 5.85 5.00
N ARG A 11 -9.57 6.60 5.47
CA ARG A 11 -10.94 6.39 5.04
C ARG A 11 -11.18 6.90 3.63
N GLY A 12 -10.39 7.80 3.15
CA GLY A 12 -10.50 8.33 1.81
C GLY A 12 -9.20 8.92 1.31
N GLY A 13 -9.08 9.05 0.01
CA GLY A 13 -7.92 9.65 -0.62
C GLY A 13 -8.31 10.31 -1.94
N THR A 14 -7.81 11.49 -2.18
CA THR A 14 -8.04 12.21 -3.43
C THR A 14 -6.75 12.84 -3.92
N LEU A 15 -6.63 12.94 -5.21
CA LEU A 15 -5.49 13.56 -5.86
C LEU A 15 -6.00 14.71 -6.73
N GLN A 16 -5.55 15.91 -6.44
CA GLN A 16 -5.90 17.09 -7.21
C GLN A 16 -4.62 17.79 -7.63
N GLY A 17 -4.30 17.73 -8.89
CA GLY A 17 -3.03 18.25 -9.39
C GLY A 17 -1.86 17.53 -8.76
N GLN A 18 -1.11 18.24 -7.96
CA GLN A 18 0.05 17.69 -7.26
C GLN A 18 -0.19 17.62 -5.74
N THR A 19 -1.42 17.62 -5.31
CA THR A 19 -1.76 17.52 -3.89
C THR A 19 -2.54 16.23 -3.65
N LEU A 20 -1.98 15.38 -2.83
CA LEU A 20 -2.65 14.18 -2.34
C LEU A 20 -3.25 14.51 -0.99
N THR A 21 -4.53 14.26 -0.82
CA THR A 21 -5.22 14.46 0.45
C THR A 21 -5.78 13.13 0.93
N LEU A 22 -5.43 12.76 2.15
CA LEU A 22 -5.95 11.58 2.82
C LEU A 22 -6.82 12.03 3.98
N THR A 23 -7.99 11.45 4.11
CA THR A 23 -8.93 11.78 5.19
C THR A 23 -9.16 10.56 6.06
N GLY A 24 -9.30 10.79 7.36
CA GLY A 24 -9.48 9.69 8.29
C GLY A 24 -8.27 8.78 8.34
N VAL A 25 -7.09 9.36 8.43
CA VAL A 25 -5.85 8.60 8.48
C VAL A 25 -5.75 7.85 9.79
N SER A 26 -5.35 6.60 9.73
CA SER A 26 -5.15 5.80 10.93
C SER A 26 -4.06 6.42 11.82
N PRO A 27 -4.24 6.41 13.13
CA PRO A 27 -3.22 6.93 14.03
C PRO A 27 -1.97 6.06 14.06
N THR A 28 -2.03 4.86 13.50
CA THR A 28 -0.88 3.97 13.44
C THR A 28 -0.61 3.55 12.00
N SER A 29 0.66 3.40 11.68
CA SER A 29 1.13 2.89 10.41
C SER A 29 1.82 1.56 10.63
N ILE A 30 1.75 0.68 9.65
CA ILE A 30 2.33 -0.65 9.72
C ILE A 30 3.68 -0.62 9.01
N VAL A 31 4.64 -1.35 9.53
CA VAL A 31 5.95 -1.48 8.90
C VAL A 31 6.28 -2.94 8.71
N PHE A 32 6.77 -3.25 7.53
CA PHE A 32 7.31 -4.56 7.20
C PHE A 32 8.78 -4.38 6.85
N ALA A 33 9.64 -5.14 7.50
CA ALA A 33 11.05 -5.19 7.16
C ALA A 33 11.33 -6.51 6.45
N ASP A 34 12.01 -6.43 5.33
CA ASP A 34 12.34 -7.60 4.54
C ASP A 34 13.62 -8.27 5.05
N ARG A 35 14.09 -9.22 4.30
CA ARG A 35 15.33 -9.95 4.62
C ARG A 35 16.52 -9.01 4.79
N PRO A 36 17.36 -9.29 5.75
CA PRO A 36 17.40 -10.48 6.60
C PRO A 36 16.54 -10.37 7.85
N VAL A 37 15.93 -9.24 8.11
CA VAL A 37 15.25 -8.99 9.38
C VAL A 37 13.92 -9.73 9.49
N ARG A 38 13.11 -9.68 8.45
CA ARG A 38 11.80 -10.35 8.43
C ARG A 38 10.95 -10.03 9.64
N ALA A 39 10.59 -8.81 9.80
CA ALA A 39 9.81 -8.36 10.94
C ALA A 39 8.63 -7.52 10.48
N ALA A 40 7.58 -7.49 11.27
CA ALA A 40 6.45 -6.62 11.05
C ALA A 40 6.08 -5.97 12.38
N GLY A 41 5.62 -4.75 12.32
CA GLY A 41 5.22 -4.02 13.49
C GLY A 41 4.37 -2.81 13.13
N HIS A 42 4.13 -1.95 14.08
CA HIS A 42 3.44 -0.69 13.82
C HIS A 42 4.06 0.42 14.68
N LEU A 43 3.83 1.64 14.25
CA LEU A 43 4.31 2.83 14.93
C LEU A 43 3.25 3.92 14.78
N PRO A 44 3.28 4.96 15.63
CA PRO A 44 2.40 6.09 15.43
C PRO A 44 2.64 6.73 14.07
N THR A 45 1.57 7.08 13.38
CA THR A 45 1.70 7.72 12.07
C THR A 45 2.45 9.05 12.18
N GLU A 46 2.25 9.79 13.26
CA GLU A 46 3.01 11.03 13.49
C GLU A 46 4.51 10.77 13.52
N ALA A 47 4.93 9.70 14.19
CA ALA A 47 6.36 9.37 14.26
C ALA A 47 6.92 9.00 12.88
N LEU A 48 6.11 8.37 12.03
CA LEU A 48 6.54 8.11 10.66
C LEU A 48 6.71 9.42 9.88
N LEU A 49 5.85 10.41 10.11
CA LEU A 49 5.92 11.67 9.40
C LEU A 49 7.16 12.49 9.76
N GLU A 50 7.78 12.22 10.89
CA GLU A 50 9.02 12.88 11.26
C GLU A 50 10.17 12.58 10.29
N GLU A 51 10.10 11.48 9.54
CA GLU A 51 11.09 11.13 8.55
C GLU A 51 11.24 12.20 7.46
N TRP A 52 10.17 12.96 7.19
CA TRP A 52 10.23 14.04 6.19
C TRP A 52 10.84 15.33 6.74
N THR A 53 11.02 15.44 8.03
CA THR A 53 11.61 16.65 8.62
C THR A 53 12.99 16.40 9.19
N ALA A 54 13.22 15.25 9.79
CA ALA A 54 14.47 14.96 10.49
C ALA A 54 15.12 13.64 10.05
N GLY A 55 14.45 12.86 9.24
CA GLY A 55 14.94 11.55 8.81
C GLY A 55 15.42 11.52 7.38
N ASP A 56 15.43 10.32 6.82
CA ASP A 56 15.97 10.08 5.48
C ASP A 56 15.09 10.65 4.39
N PHE A 57 13.78 10.72 4.61
CA PHE A 57 12.84 11.24 3.61
C PHE A 57 12.97 12.76 3.41
N ALA A 58 13.64 13.44 4.32
CA ALA A 58 13.95 14.85 4.13
C ALA A 58 14.99 15.06 3.04
N LYS A 59 15.82 14.05 2.80
CA LYS A 59 16.89 14.13 1.82
C LYS A 59 16.48 13.51 0.49
N ASP A 60 15.70 12.46 0.59
CA ASP A 60 15.28 11.70 -0.58
C ASP A 60 13.82 11.29 -0.39
N ALA A 61 12.95 11.98 -1.06
CA ALA A 61 11.52 11.77 -0.92
C ALA A 61 11.12 10.38 -1.41
N PRO A 62 10.37 9.63 -0.62
CA PRO A 62 10.09 8.25 -0.96
C PRO A 62 9.03 8.13 -2.05
N ASN A 63 9.13 7.04 -2.77
CA ASN A 63 8.08 6.66 -3.71
C ASN A 63 7.00 5.89 -2.96
N ALA A 64 5.78 6.09 -3.37
CA ALA A 64 4.65 5.39 -2.79
C ALA A 64 3.62 5.00 -3.83
N THR A 65 2.91 3.93 -3.56
CA THR A 65 1.70 3.58 -4.30
C THR A 65 0.51 3.93 -3.42
N VAL A 66 -0.37 4.77 -3.94
CA VAL A 66 -1.63 5.09 -3.29
C VAL A 66 -2.72 4.30 -3.98
N SER A 67 -3.41 3.46 -3.24
CA SER A 67 -4.50 2.63 -3.76
C SER A 67 -5.78 3.05 -3.08
N VAL A 68 -6.77 3.45 -3.86
CA VAL A 68 -8.07 3.88 -3.36
C VAL A 68 -9.15 3.00 -3.95
N LEU A 69 -9.96 2.43 -3.10
CA LEU A 69 -11.07 1.60 -3.54
C LEU A 69 -12.26 2.50 -3.90
N SER A 70 -13.12 2.01 -4.77
CA SER A 70 -14.42 2.62 -4.95
C SER A 70 -15.30 2.30 -3.73
N LYS A 71 -16.31 3.11 -3.48
CA LYS A 71 -17.20 2.89 -2.33
C LYS A 71 -17.88 1.54 -2.32
N ASP A 72 -18.18 1.02 -3.49
CA ASP A 72 -18.79 -0.29 -3.62
C ASP A 72 -17.77 -1.44 -3.50
N GLY A 73 -16.49 -1.11 -3.43
CA GLY A 73 -15.44 -2.11 -3.33
C GLY A 73 -15.16 -2.87 -4.61
N LEU A 74 -15.75 -2.46 -5.71
CA LEU A 74 -15.63 -3.22 -6.97
C LEU A 74 -14.47 -2.76 -7.84
N SER A 75 -13.88 -1.65 -7.55
CA SER A 75 -12.71 -1.18 -8.29
C SER A 75 -11.65 -0.61 -7.38
N ALA A 76 -10.42 -0.67 -7.85
CA ALA A 76 -9.28 -0.09 -7.17
C ALA A 76 -8.57 0.82 -8.16
N HIS A 77 -8.25 2.01 -7.72
CA HIS A 77 -7.52 2.98 -8.50
C HIS A 77 -6.18 3.22 -7.85
N ASP A 78 -5.13 3.08 -8.61
CA ASP A 78 -3.78 3.18 -8.08
C ASP A 78 -3.05 4.33 -8.76
N VAL A 79 -2.31 5.07 -7.95
CA VAL A 79 -1.38 6.07 -8.47
C VAL A 79 -0.03 5.87 -7.79
N VAL A 80 1.02 6.00 -8.54
CA VAL A 80 2.38 5.96 -8.03
C VAL A 80 2.90 7.37 -7.96
N VAL A 81 3.36 7.78 -6.81
CA VAL A 81 3.79 9.14 -6.54
C VAL A 81 5.08 9.17 -5.75
N GLU A 82 5.76 10.29 -5.81
CA GLU A 82 6.83 10.62 -4.89
C GLU A 82 6.21 11.57 -3.86
N LEU A 83 6.35 11.23 -2.58
CA LEU A 83 5.69 11.95 -1.49
C LEU A 83 6.60 13.02 -0.89
N ARG A 84 6.11 14.25 -0.79
CA ARG A 84 6.84 15.37 -0.21
C ARG A 84 5.96 16.14 0.75
N SER A 85 6.58 16.83 1.66
CA SER A 85 5.95 17.86 2.50
C SER A 85 4.64 17.42 3.17
N PRO A 86 4.66 16.40 4.01
CA PRO A 86 3.45 16.00 4.70
C PRO A 86 2.99 17.07 5.66
N HIS A 87 1.68 17.25 5.74
CA HIS A 87 1.05 18.13 6.69
C HIS A 87 -0.17 17.46 7.28
N LEU A 88 -0.12 17.20 8.58
CA LEU A 88 -1.17 16.50 9.29
C LEU A 88 -1.95 17.46 10.16
N GLU A 89 -3.26 17.51 9.97
CA GLU A 89 -4.19 18.26 10.81
C GLU A 89 -5.28 17.31 11.30
N GLY A 90 -5.22 16.94 12.55
CA GLY A 90 -6.13 15.96 13.09
C GLY A 90 -5.92 14.61 12.39
N ASP A 91 -6.91 14.15 11.64
CA ASP A 91 -6.83 12.94 10.86
C ASP A 91 -6.76 13.20 9.35
N ARG A 92 -6.49 14.44 8.96
CA ARG A 92 -6.35 14.82 7.56
C ARG A 92 -4.88 15.05 7.24
N LEU A 93 -4.38 14.29 6.32
CA LEU A 93 -2.98 14.35 5.91
C LEU A 93 -2.87 14.74 4.46
N THR A 94 -2.09 15.77 4.18
CA THR A 94 -1.83 16.21 2.82
C THR A 94 -0.35 16.02 2.48
N PHE A 95 -0.08 15.72 1.22
CA PHE A 95 1.27 15.66 0.69
C PHE A 95 1.34 16.43 -0.62
N ASP A 96 2.45 17.08 -0.84
CA ASP A 96 2.79 17.49 -2.19
C ASP A 96 3.36 16.27 -2.89
N VAL A 97 2.90 15.99 -4.10
CA VAL A 97 3.33 14.79 -4.80
C VAL A 97 3.79 15.09 -6.21
N ARG A 98 4.69 14.26 -6.68
CA ARG A 98 5.00 14.18 -8.10
C ARG A 98 4.45 12.87 -8.61
N VAL A 99 3.48 12.95 -9.51
CA VAL A 99 2.86 11.75 -10.05
C VAL A 99 3.81 11.07 -11.03
N LEU A 100 4.05 9.79 -10.80
CA LEU A 100 4.92 8.99 -11.65
C LEU A 100 4.11 8.10 -12.58
N GLU A 101 2.96 7.59 -12.13
CA GLU A 101 2.11 6.72 -12.95
C GLU A 101 0.71 6.68 -12.36
N GLY A 102 -0.29 6.62 -13.21
CA GLY A 102 -1.69 6.41 -12.81
C GLY A 102 -2.43 7.66 -12.39
N ASP A 103 -3.62 7.48 -11.89
CA ASP A 103 -4.45 8.55 -11.39
C ASP A 103 -5.49 8.01 -10.40
N LEU A 104 -6.20 8.91 -9.72
CA LEU A 104 -7.25 8.56 -8.77
C LEU A 104 -8.61 9.09 -9.20
N VAL A 105 -8.86 9.20 -10.48
CA VAL A 105 -10.14 9.67 -10.96
C VAL A 105 -11.23 8.69 -10.56
N ALA A 106 -12.30 9.21 -10.01
CA ALA A 106 -13.44 8.41 -9.55
C ALA A 106 -13.14 7.49 -8.36
N ALA A 107 -12.06 7.69 -7.68
CA ALA A 107 -11.76 6.95 -6.47
C ALA A 107 -12.39 7.69 -5.28
N ASP A 108 -13.24 7.02 -4.52
CA ASP A 108 -14.04 7.65 -3.48
C ASP A 108 -14.19 6.82 -2.21
N GLY A 109 -13.47 5.74 -2.10
CA GLY A 109 -13.51 4.85 -0.95
C GLY A 109 -12.23 4.87 -0.12
N PRO A 110 -12.04 3.83 0.68
CA PRO A 110 -10.89 3.77 1.57
C PRO A 110 -9.57 3.66 0.81
N ALA A 111 -8.55 4.21 1.40
CA ALA A 111 -7.24 4.34 0.78
C ALA A 111 -6.16 3.64 1.60
N ALA A 112 -5.17 3.13 0.92
CA ALA A 112 -3.95 2.63 1.52
C ALA A 112 -2.75 3.22 0.78
N VAL A 113 -1.74 3.62 1.52
CA VAL A 113 -0.51 4.17 0.97
C VAL A 113 0.63 3.26 1.33
N PHE A 114 1.31 2.75 0.32
CA PHE A 114 2.43 1.85 0.47
C PHE A 114 3.71 2.62 0.15
N ILE A 115 4.54 2.85 1.17
CA ILE A 115 5.73 3.69 1.06
C ILE A 115 6.97 2.81 1.08
N ASP A 116 7.77 2.91 0.05
CA ASP A 116 8.99 2.13 -0.09
C ASP A 116 10.17 2.97 0.40
N ILE A 117 10.87 2.47 1.41
CA ILE A 117 11.99 3.20 2.02
C ILE A 117 13.25 3.19 1.18
N ILE A 118 13.42 2.19 0.39
CA ILE A 118 14.64 2.16 -0.39
C ILE A 118 14.37 2.91 -1.63
N GLY A 119 14.88 4.07 -1.71
CA GLY A 119 14.80 4.94 -2.89
C GLY A 119 15.22 4.28 -4.18
N MET A 120 14.88 3.03 -4.32
CA MET A 120 15.03 2.36 -5.56
C MET A 120 14.05 2.96 -6.52
N PRO A 121 14.48 3.26 -7.67
CA PRO A 121 13.57 3.76 -8.67
C PRO A 121 12.47 2.72 -8.81
N TRP A 122 11.30 3.21 -8.95
CA TRP A 122 10.14 2.39 -9.10
C TRP A 122 10.39 1.38 -10.20
N THR A 123 10.50 0.15 -9.78
CA THR A 123 10.69 -0.96 -10.72
C THR A 123 9.62 -1.99 -10.42
N PRO A 124 9.36 -2.90 -11.36
CA PRO A 124 8.42 -3.97 -11.08
C PRO A 124 8.81 -4.82 -9.88
N LEU A 125 10.03 -4.72 -9.41
CA LEU A 125 10.51 -5.51 -8.29
C LEU A 125 10.56 -4.72 -7.00
N SER A 126 10.27 -3.43 -7.01
CA SER A 126 10.23 -2.63 -5.79
C SER A 126 9.02 -3.00 -4.94
N PHE A 127 9.06 -2.68 -3.65
CA PHE A 127 7.92 -2.90 -2.78
C PHE A 127 6.67 -2.18 -3.30
N ALA A 128 6.82 -0.97 -3.77
CA ALA A 128 5.69 -0.24 -4.31
C ALA A 128 5.10 -0.95 -5.52
N GLY A 129 5.95 -1.43 -6.41
CA GLY A 129 5.48 -2.17 -7.56
C GLY A 129 4.82 -3.50 -7.18
N VAL A 130 5.37 -4.19 -6.19
CA VAL A 130 4.79 -5.43 -5.71
C VAL A 130 3.45 -5.15 -5.03
N ALA A 131 3.38 -4.13 -4.19
CA ALA A 131 2.15 -3.77 -3.50
C ALA A 131 1.04 -3.43 -4.49
N ARG A 132 1.37 -2.69 -5.54
CA ARG A 132 0.38 -2.35 -6.55
C ARG A 132 -0.16 -3.60 -7.24
N ARG A 133 0.73 -4.52 -7.61
CA ARG A 133 0.27 -5.76 -8.25
C ARG A 133 -0.55 -6.62 -7.31
N THR A 134 -0.16 -6.65 -6.05
CA THR A 134 -0.87 -7.43 -5.06
C THR A 134 -2.26 -6.84 -4.80
N ALA A 135 -2.36 -5.52 -4.71
CA ALA A 135 -3.63 -4.87 -4.53
C ALA A 135 -4.57 -5.16 -5.70
N ARG A 136 -4.05 -5.09 -6.92
CA ARG A 136 -4.86 -5.42 -8.09
C ARG A 136 -5.31 -6.87 -8.08
N ARG A 137 -4.44 -7.77 -7.70
CA ARG A 137 -4.82 -9.18 -7.62
C ARG A 137 -5.85 -9.41 -6.54
N ALA A 138 -5.67 -8.80 -5.39
CA ALA A 138 -6.63 -8.93 -4.31
C ALA A 138 -8.00 -8.45 -4.75
N TYR A 139 -8.05 -7.37 -5.50
CA TYR A 139 -9.30 -6.88 -6.02
C TYR A 139 -9.93 -7.88 -6.98
N TRP A 140 -9.16 -8.38 -7.93
CA TRP A 140 -9.69 -9.33 -8.90
C TRP A 140 -10.18 -10.59 -8.23
N TYR A 141 -9.39 -11.11 -7.31
CA TYR A 141 -9.78 -12.33 -6.64
C TYR A 141 -10.88 -12.10 -5.65
N GLY A 142 -10.90 -10.95 -5.04
CA GLY A 142 -11.93 -10.65 -4.11
C GLY A 142 -13.26 -10.56 -4.75
N ALA A 143 -13.27 -10.02 -5.92
CA ALA A 143 -14.52 -9.88 -6.53
C ALA A 143 -14.99 -11.18 -7.02
N ALA A 144 -14.18 -12.00 -7.47
CA ALA A 144 -14.71 -13.13 -7.99
C ALA A 144 -14.69 -14.14 -7.09
N ALA A 145 -14.31 -13.96 -6.13
CA ALA A 145 -14.04 -14.88 -5.57
C ALA A 145 -14.14 -15.56 -4.70
N ALA A 146 -14.86 -15.30 -4.49
CA ALA A 146 -15.20 -16.04 -3.64
C ALA A 146 -14.55 -17.24 -3.72
N ALA A 147 -14.47 -17.70 -4.59
CA ALA A 147 -14.09 -18.91 -4.59
C ALA A 147 -12.82 -19.20 -4.87
N ALA A 148 -12.25 -18.41 -5.14
CA ALA A 148 -11.14 -18.78 -5.64
C ALA A 148 -10.19 -19.21 -4.80
N PRO A 149 -9.63 -20.03 -5.05
CA PRO A 149 -8.72 -20.54 -4.30
C PRO A 149 -7.52 -19.83 -4.43
N TYR A 150 -7.61 -18.69 -4.24
CA TYR A 150 -6.48 -18.01 -4.23
C TYR A 150 -5.58 -18.63 -3.30
N TYR A 151 -5.93 -19.66 -2.77
CA TYR A 151 -5.11 -20.26 -2.01
C TYR A 151 -4.11 -21.04 -2.67
N ARG A 152 -3.96 -21.09 -3.83
CA ARG A 152 -2.97 -21.81 -4.45
C ARG A 152 -1.87 -20.96 -4.76
N PRO A 153 -1.31 -20.40 -3.96
CA PRO A 153 -0.32 -19.50 -4.20
C PRO A 153 0.95 -20.15 -4.50
N TYR A 154 1.10 -21.28 -4.11
CA TYR A 154 2.33 -21.88 -4.31
C TYR A 154 2.14 -22.95 -5.29
N PRO A 155 2.59 -22.76 -6.39
CA PRO A 155 2.48 -23.75 -7.36
C PRO A 155 3.25 -24.89 -6.88
N GLY A 156 2.94 -25.90 -7.05
CA GLY A 156 3.67 -26.95 -6.57
C GLY A 156 3.22 -27.37 -5.24
N TYR A 157 2.49 -26.70 -4.61
CA TYR A 157 2.02 -27.08 -3.42
C TYR A 157 0.71 -27.64 -3.64
N TYR A 158 0.55 -28.74 -3.35
CA TYR A 158 -0.57 -29.42 -3.64
C TYR A 158 -1.21 -29.86 -2.81
N PRO A 159 -1.64 -29.42 -2.42
CA PRO A 159 -2.43 -29.79 -1.55
C PRO A 159 -3.37 -30.47 -2.09
N PRO A 160 -3.51 -30.31 -2.85
CA PRO A 160 -4.47 -30.81 -3.27
C PRO A 160 -4.77 -31.88 -3.01
N ALA A 161 -3.99 -32.20 -3.18
CA ALA A 161 -4.20 -33.24 -3.05
C ALA A 161 -4.89 -33.39 -2.02
N TYR A 162 -4.58 -32.93 -1.20
CA TYR A 162 -5.11 -33.35 -0.22
C TYR A 162 -6.22 -32.82 -0.10
N ALA A 163 -6.25 -32.08 -0.77
CA ALA A 163 -7.24 -31.61 -0.59
C ALA A 163 -8.35 -32.32 -0.57
N PRO A 164 -8.63 -32.75 -1.26
CA PRO A 164 -9.84 -33.18 -1.28
C PRO A 164 -10.21 -34.07 -0.42
N TYR A 165 -9.72 -34.50 -0.05
CA TYR A 165 -10.25 -35.36 0.52
C TYR A 165 -10.49 -35.64 1.45
N PRO A 166 -10.13 -35.33 1.55
CA PRO A 166 -10.22 -35.68 2.47
C PRO A 166 -10.88 -35.70 3.38
N TYR A 167 -11.03 -35.29 3.53
CA TYR A 167 -11.64 -35.27 4.48
C TYR A 167 -12.68 -35.72 4.41
N PRO A 168 -12.93 -36.26 4.29
CA PRO A 168 -13.97 -36.72 4.32
C PRO A 168 -14.29 -37.12 5.36
N TYR A 169 -14.27 -37.26 5.80
CA TYR A 169 -14.76 -37.64 6.88
C TYR A 169 -14.74 -37.14 7.67
#